data_24571e64a4fc2490ee1a1cee8ad8a16e
#
_entry.id   24571e64a4fc2490ee1a1cee8ad8a16e
#
_cell.length_a   1.000
_cell.length_b   1.000
_cell.length_c   1.000
_cell.angle_alpha   90.00
_cell.angle_beta   90.00
_cell.angle_gamma   90.00
#
_symmetry.space_group_name_H-M   'P 1'
#
loop_
_entity.id
_entity.type
_entity.pdbx_description
1 polymer ?
#
loop_
_entity_poly.entity_id
_entity_poly.type
_entity_poly.pdbx_seq_one_letter_code
_entity_poly.pdbx_strand_id
1 'polypeptide(L)'
;MIEKTKQFFVDLFWKLVLLAVVYGVRTYLLVFYRPKMTFLGNTVKSTALKQPMVIIANHTSMLDPLMVQALFFHNRSIVVAKDQIEDPHFSWALKRFKNVIPCDRFNLDTEWALIAKKELEKGNSVIIFPEGKCRYDGLLNEFKTGFAFLARSTGAPVLSLGIDGIYKIGHRTQIMVDEPETIERVKGIPSSKHLAERSEYFRQKVWELKQRALGQMGAILPVSAETPEEIIAEENK
;
A
#
# COMPACT_ATOMS: atom_id res chain seq x y z
N MET A 1 25.85 -34.04 -8.59
CA MET A 1 25.99 -32.99 -9.59
C MET A 1 24.71 -32.82 -10.43
N ILE A 2 24.17 -33.88 -11.00
CA ILE A 2 22.99 -33.90 -11.87
C ILE A 2 21.73 -33.33 -11.18
N GLU A 3 21.51 -33.63 -9.92
CA GLU A 3 20.31 -33.16 -9.16
C GLU A 3 20.34 -31.65 -8.90
N LYS A 4 21.50 -31.08 -8.56
CA LYS A 4 21.66 -29.60 -8.42
C LYS A 4 21.42 -28.87 -9.74
N THR A 5 21.84 -29.49 -10.83
CA THR A 5 21.65 -28.93 -12.17
C THR A 5 20.14 -28.96 -12.55
N LYS A 6 19.43 -30.05 -12.28
CA LYS A 6 17.97 -30.14 -12.50
C LYS A 6 17.22 -29.09 -11.66
N GLN A 7 17.56 -28.96 -10.37
CA GLN A 7 16.94 -27.99 -9.49
C GLN A 7 17.18 -26.56 -9.99
N PHE A 8 18.39 -26.24 -10.45
CA PHE A 8 18.71 -24.93 -11.03
C PHE A 8 17.81 -24.60 -12.24
N PHE A 9 17.61 -25.55 -13.16
CA PHE A 9 16.73 -25.32 -14.33
C PHE A 9 15.26 -25.18 -13.94
N VAL A 10 14.78 -25.95 -12.96
CA VAL A 10 13.42 -25.82 -12.43
C VAL A 10 13.22 -24.45 -11.79
N ASP A 11 14.17 -23.99 -10.98
CA ASP A 11 14.10 -22.68 -10.34
C ASP A 11 14.16 -21.53 -11.35
N LEU A 12 15.01 -21.68 -12.38
CA LEU A 12 15.09 -20.72 -13.47
C LEU A 12 13.78 -20.65 -14.26
N PHE A 13 13.21 -21.82 -14.61
CA PHE A 13 11.92 -21.88 -15.29
C PHE A 13 10.82 -21.15 -14.51
N TRP A 14 10.68 -21.44 -13.20
CA TRP A 14 9.67 -20.78 -12.38
C TRP A 14 9.93 -19.28 -12.20
N LYS A 15 11.19 -18.85 -12.17
CA LYS A 15 11.51 -17.40 -12.19
C LYS A 15 11.03 -16.74 -13.47
N LEU A 16 11.25 -17.35 -14.62
CA LEU A 16 10.80 -16.82 -15.92
C LEU A 16 9.28 -16.78 -16.02
N VAL A 17 8.60 -17.84 -15.57
CA VAL A 17 7.13 -17.86 -15.50
C VAL A 17 6.60 -16.75 -14.60
N LEU A 18 7.16 -16.59 -13.41
CA LEU A 18 6.75 -15.53 -12.48
C LEU A 18 6.98 -14.14 -13.08
N LEU A 19 8.12 -13.94 -13.74
CA LEU A 19 8.43 -12.70 -14.44
C LEU A 19 7.38 -12.41 -15.53
N ALA A 20 7.05 -13.41 -16.36
CA ALA A 20 6.04 -13.27 -17.40
C ALA A 20 4.66 -12.92 -16.82
N VAL A 21 4.26 -13.55 -15.71
CA VAL A 21 3.01 -13.24 -15.00
C VAL A 21 3.01 -11.80 -14.50
N VAL A 22 4.08 -11.37 -13.84
CA VAL A 22 4.20 -9.99 -13.31
C VAL A 22 4.11 -8.95 -14.42
N TYR A 23 4.87 -9.14 -15.49
CA TYR A 23 4.82 -8.21 -16.63
C TYR A 23 3.49 -8.29 -17.37
N GLY A 24 2.89 -9.48 -17.49
CA GLY A 24 1.57 -9.67 -18.06
C GLY A 24 0.48 -8.93 -17.30
N VAL A 25 0.43 -9.12 -15.97
CA VAL A 25 -0.52 -8.41 -15.09
C VAL A 25 -0.29 -6.90 -15.16
N ARG A 26 0.97 -6.45 -15.10
CA ARG A 26 1.31 -5.04 -15.24
C ARG A 26 0.82 -4.47 -16.56
N THR A 27 1.11 -5.13 -17.67
CA THR A 27 0.69 -4.70 -19.01
C THR A 27 -0.84 -4.65 -19.09
N TYR A 28 -1.52 -5.69 -18.60
CA TYR A 28 -2.98 -5.73 -18.53
C TYR A 28 -3.52 -4.50 -17.79
N LEU A 29 -3.04 -4.22 -16.58
CA LEU A 29 -3.49 -3.07 -15.79
C LEU A 29 -3.26 -1.74 -16.51
N LEU A 30 -2.08 -1.55 -17.10
CA LEU A 30 -1.73 -0.31 -17.79
C LEU A 30 -2.50 -0.10 -19.10
N VAL A 31 -2.83 -1.18 -19.81
CA VAL A 31 -3.56 -1.10 -21.09
C VAL A 31 -5.06 -0.94 -20.87
N PHE A 32 -5.66 -1.75 -19.98
CA PHE A 32 -7.11 -1.76 -19.82
C PHE A 32 -7.63 -0.65 -18.90
N TYR A 33 -6.93 -0.31 -17.85
CA TYR A 33 -7.32 0.74 -16.91
C TYR A 33 -6.61 2.07 -17.15
N ARG A 34 -5.55 2.10 -17.96
CA ARG A 34 -4.85 3.30 -18.44
C ARG A 34 -4.61 4.34 -17.32
N PRO A 35 -4.02 3.97 -16.18
CA PRO A 35 -3.94 4.83 -15.02
C PRO A 35 -3.25 6.16 -15.33
N LYS A 36 -3.83 7.25 -14.82
CA LYS A 36 -3.25 8.58 -14.90
C LYS A 36 -2.83 9.02 -13.50
N MET A 37 -1.53 9.22 -13.31
CA MET A 37 -0.98 9.84 -12.11
C MET A 37 -0.92 11.34 -12.28
N THR A 38 -1.53 12.08 -11.36
CA THR A 38 -1.42 13.54 -11.29
C THR A 38 -0.70 13.90 -10.01
N PHE A 39 0.46 14.55 -10.15
CA PHE A 39 1.29 14.99 -9.03
C PHE A 39 0.88 16.39 -8.61
N LEU A 40 0.69 16.60 -7.31
CA LEU A 40 0.34 17.89 -6.73
C LEU A 40 1.60 18.61 -6.24
N GLY A 41 1.50 19.93 -6.09
CA GLY A 41 2.61 20.77 -5.65
C GLY A 41 3.81 20.73 -6.59
N ASN A 42 5.00 20.75 -6.02
CA ASN A 42 6.27 20.70 -6.73
C ASN A 42 6.77 19.28 -6.98
N THR A 43 5.97 18.27 -6.63
CA THR A 43 6.36 16.86 -6.81
C THR A 43 6.33 16.49 -8.28
N VAL A 44 7.47 16.04 -8.79
CA VAL A 44 7.55 15.42 -10.11
C VAL A 44 7.85 13.94 -9.96
N LYS A 45 7.37 13.13 -10.90
CA LYS A 45 7.55 11.69 -10.89
C LYS A 45 8.99 11.24 -10.62
N SER A 46 9.96 11.98 -11.16
CA SER A 46 11.39 11.69 -10.98
C SER A 46 11.88 11.91 -9.55
N THR A 47 11.27 12.83 -8.81
CA THR A 47 11.65 13.14 -7.42
C THR A 47 10.99 12.19 -6.44
N ALA A 48 9.70 11.86 -6.66
CA ALA A 48 8.96 10.92 -5.84
C ALA A 48 9.52 9.48 -5.86
N LEU A 49 10.38 9.15 -6.83
CA LEU A 49 10.89 7.78 -7.01
C LEU A 49 12.39 7.63 -6.68
N LYS A 50 13.07 8.71 -6.29
CA LYS A 50 14.53 8.69 -6.08
C LYS A 50 14.98 8.26 -4.70
N GLN A 51 14.12 8.37 -3.70
CA GLN A 51 14.45 8.01 -2.32
C GLN A 51 13.47 6.99 -1.76
N PRO A 52 13.90 6.14 -0.84
CA PRO A 52 13.01 5.21 -0.16
C PRO A 52 11.97 5.98 0.66
N MET A 53 10.71 5.54 0.59
CA MET A 53 9.60 6.18 1.29
C MET A 53 8.51 5.18 1.68
N VAL A 54 7.67 5.58 2.61
CA VAL A 54 6.45 4.87 2.97
C VAL A 54 5.33 5.40 2.07
N ILE A 55 4.83 4.56 1.17
CA ILE A 55 3.75 4.91 0.24
C ILE A 55 2.43 4.43 0.84
N ILE A 56 1.50 5.35 1.06
CA ILE A 56 0.16 5.02 1.58
C ILE A 56 -0.92 5.37 0.56
N ALA A 57 -2.00 4.57 0.56
CA ALA A 57 -3.15 4.78 -0.32
C ALA A 57 -4.44 4.32 0.35
N ASN A 58 -5.59 4.77 -0.17
CA ASN A 58 -6.89 4.19 0.13
C ASN A 58 -7.04 2.79 -0.49
N HIS A 59 -7.89 1.95 0.13
CA HIS A 59 -8.08 0.57 -0.28
C HIS A 59 -9.56 0.25 -0.53
N THR A 60 -9.99 0.47 -1.76
CA THR A 60 -11.39 0.28 -2.21
C THR A 60 -11.57 -0.89 -3.17
N SER A 61 -10.47 -1.50 -3.61
CA SER A 61 -10.48 -2.64 -4.53
C SER A 61 -9.28 -3.54 -4.28
N MET A 62 -9.46 -4.84 -4.47
CA MET A 62 -8.34 -5.80 -4.50
C MET A 62 -7.34 -5.53 -5.63
N LEU A 63 -7.68 -4.67 -6.59
CA LEU A 63 -6.76 -4.23 -7.65
C LEU A 63 -5.85 -3.08 -7.22
N ASP A 64 -6.18 -2.32 -6.16
CA ASP A 64 -5.36 -1.18 -5.72
C ASP A 64 -3.90 -1.55 -5.45
N PRO A 65 -3.60 -2.63 -4.69
CA PRO A 65 -2.22 -3.05 -4.45
C PRO A 65 -1.44 -3.35 -5.74
N LEU A 66 -2.11 -4.02 -6.68
CA LEU A 66 -1.51 -4.37 -7.96
C LEU A 66 -1.29 -3.12 -8.83
N MET A 67 -2.24 -2.18 -8.80
CA MET A 67 -2.15 -0.91 -9.52
C MET A 67 -1.00 -0.05 -8.99
N VAL A 68 -0.90 0.13 -7.67
CA VAL A 68 0.21 0.88 -7.07
C VAL A 68 1.55 0.22 -7.39
N GLN A 69 1.63 -1.12 -7.30
CA GLN A 69 2.84 -1.84 -7.70
C GLN A 69 3.17 -1.70 -9.19
N ALA A 70 2.18 -1.71 -10.08
CA ALA A 70 2.40 -1.55 -11.50
C ALA A 70 2.97 -0.17 -11.86
N LEU A 71 2.57 0.87 -11.13
CA LEU A 71 2.99 2.25 -11.34
C LEU A 71 4.36 2.56 -10.72
N PHE A 72 4.61 2.04 -9.52
CA PHE A 72 5.88 2.18 -8.81
C PHE A 72 6.70 0.89 -8.98
N PHE A 73 7.07 0.53 -10.18
CA PHE A 73 7.53 -0.82 -10.52
C PHE A 73 8.90 -1.23 -9.95
N HIS A 74 9.78 -0.28 -9.58
CA HIS A 74 11.13 -0.58 -9.10
C HIS A 74 11.30 -0.30 -7.61
N ASN A 75 12.12 -1.09 -6.95
CA ASN A 75 12.62 -0.88 -5.59
C ASN A 75 11.52 -0.65 -4.55
N ARG A 76 10.57 -1.59 -4.43
CA ARG A 76 9.50 -1.51 -3.43
C ARG A 76 9.06 -2.86 -2.91
N SER A 77 8.59 -2.85 -1.68
CA SER A 77 7.93 -3.97 -1.04
C SER A 77 6.51 -3.56 -0.62
N ILE A 78 5.60 -4.51 -0.52
CA ILE A 78 4.22 -4.28 -0.09
C ILE A 78 3.92 -5.06 1.17
N VAL A 79 3.24 -4.41 2.12
CA VAL A 79 2.72 -5.06 3.32
C VAL A 79 1.38 -5.73 2.97
N VAL A 80 1.28 -7.02 3.22
CA VAL A 80 0.10 -7.84 2.95
C VAL A 80 -0.27 -8.62 4.20
N ALA A 81 -1.56 -8.71 4.50
CA ALA A 81 -2.05 -9.47 5.65
C ALA A 81 -1.74 -10.97 5.50
N LYS A 82 -1.32 -11.62 6.59
CA LYS A 82 -0.95 -13.06 6.59
C LYS A 82 -2.08 -13.96 6.13
N ASP A 83 -3.31 -13.68 6.54
CA ASP A 83 -4.49 -14.41 6.12
C ASP A 83 -4.72 -14.37 4.60
N GLN A 84 -4.42 -13.27 3.93
CA GLN A 84 -4.46 -13.18 2.46
C GLN A 84 -3.31 -13.94 1.79
N ILE A 85 -2.13 -13.99 2.42
CA ILE A 85 -1.00 -14.78 1.91
C ILE A 85 -1.29 -16.29 2.02
N GLU A 86 -2.08 -16.70 3.01
CA GLU A 86 -2.48 -18.09 3.24
C GLU A 86 -3.72 -18.50 2.46
N ASP A 87 -4.45 -17.56 1.87
CA ASP A 87 -5.61 -17.83 1.02
C ASP A 87 -5.22 -18.77 -0.14
N PRO A 88 -5.88 -19.92 -0.33
CA PRO A 88 -5.53 -20.92 -1.35
C PRO A 88 -5.47 -20.36 -2.77
N HIS A 89 -6.28 -19.34 -3.09
CA HIS A 89 -6.35 -18.74 -4.42
C HIS A 89 -5.13 -17.86 -4.74
N PHE A 90 -4.53 -17.22 -3.74
CA PHE A 90 -3.45 -16.25 -3.90
C PHE A 90 -2.11 -16.71 -3.32
N SER A 91 -2.12 -17.66 -2.39
CA SER A 91 -0.93 -18.09 -1.63
C SER A 91 0.23 -18.52 -2.51
N TRP A 92 -0.04 -19.23 -3.60
CA TRP A 92 0.97 -19.70 -4.54
C TRP A 92 1.77 -18.51 -5.15
N ALA A 93 1.08 -17.46 -5.58
CA ALA A 93 1.70 -16.28 -6.15
C ALA A 93 2.40 -15.45 -5.07
N LEU A 94 1.68 -15.11 -3.98
CA LEU A 94 2.18 -14.22 -2.93
C LEU A 94 3.41 -14.76 -2.21
N LYS A 95 3.48 -16.07 -1.94
CA LYS A 95 4.65 -16.73 -1.32
C LYS A 95 5.90 -16.71 -2.21
N ARG A 96 5.71 -16.55 -3.52
CA ARG A 96 6.84 -16.49 -4.47
C ARG A 96 7.33 -15.05 -4.74
N PHE A 97 6.53 -14.04 -4.41
CA PHE A 97 6.97 -12.65 -4.51
C PHE A 97 7.89 -12.29 -3.35
N LYS A 98 9.16 -12.02 -3.66
CA LYS A 98 10.15 -11.60 -2.66
C LYS A 98 9.86 -10.22 -2.04
N ASN A 99 8.95 -9.48 -2.63
CA ASN A 99 8.63 -8.09 -2.24
C ASN A 99 7.35 -7.99 -1.40
N VAL A 100 6.91 -9.11 -0.81
CA VAL A 100 5.75 -9.14 0.09
C VAL A 100 6.25 -9.19 1.53
N ILE A 101 5.76 -8.27 2.34
CA ILE A 101 6.02 -8.21 3.79
C ILE A 101 4.75 -8.70 4.49
N PRO A 102 4.78 -9.90 5.11
CA PRO A 102 3.63 -10.43 5.84
C PRO A 102 3.36 -9.62 7.10
N CYS A 103 2.09 -9.28 7.36
CA CYS A 103 1.65 -8.58 8.56
C CYS A 103 0.47 -9.33 9.19
N ASP A 104 0.57 -9.64 10.48
CA ASP A 104 -0.56 -10.15 11.24
C ASP A 104 -1.42 -8.96 11.69
N ARG A 105 -2.63 -8.86 11.11
CA ARG A 105 -3.54 -7.75 11.40
C ARG A 105 -4.40 -7.95 12.65
N PHE A 106 -4.43 -9.18 13.17
CA PHE A 106 -5.23 -9.56 14.35
C PHE A 106 -4.44 -9.52 15.64
N ASN A 107 -3.12 -9.72 15.57
CA ASN A 107 -2.23 -9.70 16.70
C ASN A 107 -1.30 -8.49 16.67
N LEU A 108 -0.76 -8.12 17.84
CA LEU A 108 0.31 -7.10 17.96
C LEU A 108 1.60 -7.66 17.34
N ASP A 109 1.67 -7.64 16.04
CA ASP A 109 2.83 -8.09 15.26
C ASP A 109 3.72 -6.88 14.93
N THR A 110 4.94 -6.89 15.44
CA THR A 110 5.97 -5.87 15.11
C THR A 110 6.98 -6.38 14.10
N GLU A 111 6.92 -7.66 13.72
CA GLU A 111 7.89 -8.29 12.82
C GLU A 111 7.87 -7.64 11.44
N TRP A 112 6.66 -7.37 10.91
CA TRP A 112 6.52 -6.69 9.62
C TRP A 112 7.21 -5.32 9.59
N ALA A 113 7.19 -4.57 10.72
CA ALA A 113 7.82 -3.26 10.80
C ALA A 113 9.34 -3.37 10.76
N LEU A 114 9.92 -4.42 11.37
CA LEU A 114 11.35 -4.69 11.30
C LEU A 114 11.78 -5.07 9.87
N ILE A 115 10.98 -5.88 9.17
CA ILE A 115 11.23 -6.23 7.77
C ILE A 115 11.11 -4.98 6.88
N ALA A 116 10.05 -4.20 7.07
CA ALA A 116 9.81 -2.95 6.34
C ALA A 116 10.96 -1.94 6.54
N LYS A 117 11.45 -1.80 7.77
CA LYS A 117 12.61 -0.96 8.07
C LYS A 117 13.85 -1.41 7.29
N LYS A 118 14.15 -2.71 7.28
CA LYS A 118 15.27 -3.26 6.50
C LYS A 118 15.11 -2.99 4.99
N GLU A 119 13.89 -3.05 4.46
CA GLU A 119 13.65 -2.72 3.05
C GLU A 119 13.91 -1.23 2.76
N LEU A 120 13.48 -0.32 3.62
CA LEU A 120 13.78 1.11 3.51
C LEU A 120 15.30 1.37 3.58
N GLU A 121 16.02 0.70 4.48
CA GLU A 121 17.48 0.79 4.60
C GLU A 121 18.23 0.28 3.35
N LYS A 122 17.65 -0.69 2.62
CA LYS A 122 18.18 -1.16 1.32
C LYS A 122 17.88 -0.20 0.15
N GLY A 123 17.16 0.89 0.39
CA GLY A 123 16.73 1.84 -0.64
C GLY A 123 15.41 1.48 -1.32
N ASN A 124 14.65 0.51 -0.78
CA ASN A 124 13.32 0.15 -1.29
C ASN A 124 12.24 0.99 -0.60
N SER A 125 11.20 1.38 -1.34
CA SER A 125 10.00 1.96 -0.75
C SER A 125 9.08 0.87 -0.22
N VAL A 126 8.25 1.20 0.77
CA VAL A 126 7.28 0.28 1.36
C VAL A 126 5.86 0.78 1.11
N ILE A 127 5.03 -0.04 0.46
CA ILE A 127 3.63 0.26 0.18
C ILE A 127 2.78 -0.31 1.32
N ILE A 128 1.93 0.52 1.90
CA ILE A 128 1.04 0.17 3.00
C ILE A 128 -0.36 0.71 2.70
N PHE A 129 -1.37 -0.12 2.89
CA PHE A 129 -2.76 0.30 2.93
C PHE A 129 -3.17 0.40 4.41
N PRO A 130 -3.14 1.62 5.00
CA PRO A 130 -3.24 1.76 6.46
C PRO A 130 -4.62 1.42 7.01
N GLU A 131 -5.63 1.30 6.18
CA GLU A 131 -6.97 0.81 6.52
C GLU A 131 -6.95 -0.65 7.02
N GLY A 132 -5.97 -1.46 6.58
CA GLY A 132 -5.81 -2.86 6.95
C GLY A 132 -6.84 -3.81 6.33
N LYS A 133 -7.94 -3.32 5.78
CA LYS A 133 -8.95 -4.07 5.02
C LYS A 133 -9.47 -3.25 3.84
N CYS A 134 -9.96 -3.94 2.82
CA CYS A 134 -10.59 -3.29 1.67
C CYS A 134 -11.99 -2.79 2.05
N ARG A 135 -12.38 -1.61 1.54
CA ARG A 135 -13.70 -1.01 1.75
C ARG A 135 -14.37 -0.67 0.43
N TYR A 136 -15.49 -1.31 0.14
CA TYR A 136 -16.16 -1.24 -1.17
C TYR A 136 -17.24 -0.15 -1.29
N ASP A 137 -17.63 0.47 -0.18
CA ASP A 137 -18.67 1.52 -0.15
C ASP A 137 -18.15 2.91 -0.53
N GLY A 138 -16.88 3.02 -0.84
CA GLY A 138 -16.27 4.28 -1.26
C GLY A 138 -15.82 5.18 -0.11
N LEU A 139 -16.04 4.81 1.13
CA LEU A 139 -15.53 5.52 2.31
C LEU A 139 -14.09 5.10 2.64
N LEU A 140 -13.49 5.68 3.68
CA LEU A 140 -12.21 5.25 4.25
C LEU A 140 -12.43 4.69 5.65
N ASN A 141 -11.77 3.57 5.93
CA ASN A 141 -11.62 3.08 7.31
C ASN A 141 -10.66 3.98 8.10
N GLU A 142 -10.63 3.78 9.41
CA GLU A 142 -9.60 4.38 10.25
C GLU A 142 -8.20 3.89 9.85
N PHE A 143 -7.24 4.79 9.88
CA PHE A 143 -5.85 4.45 9.57
C PHE A 143 -5.15 3.91 10.81
N LYS A 144 -4.63 2.69 10.72
CA LYS A 144 -3.75 2.11 11.74
C LYS A 144 -2.45 2.90 11.82
N THR A 145 -1.92 3.09 13.02
CA THR A 145 -0.75 3.93 13.30
C THR A 145 0.59 3.34 12.83
N GLY A 146 0.59 2.09 12.36
CA GLY A 146 1.81 1.36 12.00
C GLY A 146 2.67 2.02 10.94
N PHE A 147 2.08 2.59 9.88
CA PHE A 147 2.82 3.31 8.85
C PHE A 147 3.50 4.57 9.41
N ALA A 148 2.79 5.31 10.28
CA ALA A 148 3.32 6.53 10.91
C ALA A 148 4.46 6.20 11.89
N PHE A 149 4.35 5.09 12.62
CA PHE A 149 5.43 4.57 13.44
C PHE A 149 6.67 4.20 12.58
N LEU A 150 6.48 3.47 11.49
CA LEU A 150 7.55 3.09 10.57
C LEU A 150 8.24 4.34 10.01
N ALA A 151 7.47 5.27 9.42
CA ALA A 151 7.99 6.50 8.84
C ALA A 151 8.79 7.32 9.85
N ARG A 152 8.24 7.56 11.05
CA ARG A 152 8.92 8.31 12.11
C ARG A 152 10.17 7.62 12.64
N SER A 153 10.17 6.30 12.77
CA SER A 153 11.30 5.55 13.30
C SER A 153 12.48 5.44 12.32
N THR A 154 12.21 5.54 11.04
CA THR A 154 13.21 5.44 9.96
C THR A 154 13.60 6.80 9.37
N GLY A 155 12.80 7.86 9.62
CA GLY A 155 12.95 9.15 8.95
C GLY A 155 12.51 9.13 7.48
N ALA A 156 11.98 8.01 7.00
CA ALA A 156 11.48 7.91 5.63
C ALA A 156 10.23 8.78 5.43
N PRO A 157 10.16 9.59 4.36
CA PRO A 157 8.98 10.39 4.09
C PRO A 157 7.77 9.51 3.72
N VAL A 158 6.58 10.01 4.02
CA VAL A 158 5.30 9.41 3.65
C VAL A 158 4.84 10.04 2.34
N LEU A 159 4.56 9.20 1.34
CA LEU A 159 3.95 9.61 0.07
C LEU A 159 2.48 9.17 0.08
N SER A 160 1.57 10.14 0.05
CA SER A 160 0.13 9.89 0.06
C SER A 160 -0.42 9.78 -1.36
N LEU A 161 -1.22 8.74 -1.60
CA LEU A 161 -1.93 8.52 -2.85
C LEU A 161 -3.44 8.50 -2.61
N GLY A 162 -4.20 9.12 -3.51
CA GLY A 162 -5.65 8.98 -3.61
C GLY A 162 -6.02 8.29 -4.91
N ILE A 163 -6.65 7.11 -4.83
CA ILE A 163 -7.09 6.31 -5.97
C ILE A 163 -8.61 6.42 -6.09
N ASP A 164 -9.13 6.66 -7.30
CA ASP A 164 -10.58 6.70 -7.54
C ASP A 164 -11.27 5.36 -7.33
N GLY A 165 -10.51 4.26 -7.38
CA GLY A 165 -11.01 2.90 -7.18
C GLY A 165 -11.92 2.39 -8.29
N ILE A 166 -12.00 3.08 -9.43
CA ILE A 166 -12.88 2.72 -10.56
C ILE A 166 -12.09 1.88 -11.57
N TYR A 167 -12.32 0.57 -11.54
CA TYR A 167 -11.69 -0.39 -12.43
C TYR A 167 -12.68 -0.92 -13.46
N LYS A 168 -13.04 -0.07 -14.41
CA LYS A 168 -13.93 -0.43 -15.55
C LYS A 168 -13.15 -0.31 -16.86
N ILE A 169 -13.36 -1.26 -17.79
CA ILE A 169 -12.80 -1.17 -19.14
C ILE A 169 -13.32 0.11 -19.79
N GLY A 170 -12.38 0.91 -20.34
CA GLY A 170 -12.69 2.22 -20.94
C GLY A 170 -12.64 3.39 -19.94
N HIS A 171 -12.71 3.15 -18.63
CA HIS A 171 -12.40 4.17 -17.63
C HIS A 171 -10.89 4.35 -17.49
N ARG A 172 -10.48 5.58 -17.27
CA ARG A 172 -9.08 5.91 -17.00
C ARG A 172 -8.92 6.12 -15.50
N THR A 173 -8.43 5.09 -14.79
CA THR A 173 -8.22 5.16 -13.34
C THR A 173 -7.37 6.38 -12.96
N GLN A 174 -7.89 7.24 -12.10
CA GLN A 174 -7.21 8.46 -11.66
C GLN A 174 -6.51 8.22 -10.33
N ILE A 175 -5.27 8.69 -10.25
CA ILE A 175 -4.44 8.58 -9.05
C ILE A 175 -3.82 9.95 -8.79
N MET A 176 -4.19 10.55 -7.67
CA MET A 176 -3.58 11.78 -7.17
C MET A 176 -2.41 11.43 -6.26
N VAL A 177 -1.30 12.11 -6.45
CA VAL A 177 -0.06 11.90 -5.69
C VAL A 177 0.32 13.23 -5.05
N ASP A 178 0.46 13.24 -3.75
CA ASP A 178 0.85 14.44 -3.00
C ASP A 178 2.37 14.57 -2.86
N GLU A 179 2.81 15.62 -2.19
CA GLU A 179 4.22 15.80 -1.84
C GLU A 179 4.62 14.83 -0.70
N PRO A 180 5.84 14.26 -0.75
CA PRO A 180 6.35 13.46 0.35
C PRO A 180 6.50 14.30 1.62
N GLU A 181 6.04 13.79 2.76
CA GLU A 181 6.06 14.48 4.05
C GLU A 181 6.71 13.63 5.13
N THR A 182 7.63 14.21 5.90
CA THR A 182 8.28 13.52 7.03
C THR A 182 7.48 13.65 8.31
N ILE A 183 7.50 12.59 9.14
CA ILE A 183 6.88 12.59 10.46
C ILE A 183 7.99 12.79 11.50
N GLU A 184 8.14 14.00 11.97
CA GLU A 184 9.13 14.33 13.01
C GLU A 184 8.62 13.97 14.41
N ARG A 185 9.57 13.75 15.32
CA ARG A 185 9.26 13.51 16.72
C ARG A 185 9.03 14.85 17.44
N VAL A 186 7.86 14.99 18.06
CA VAL A 186 7.54 16.18 18.86
C VAL A 186 7.84 15.92 20.33
N LYS A 187 8.64 16.80 20.95
CA LYS A 187 8.93 16.76 22.40
C LYS A 187 7.68 17.14 23.21
N GLY A 188 7.47 16.45 24.33
CA GLY A 188 6.35 16.78 25.24
C GLY A 188 5.01 16.12 24.90
N ILE A 189 4.87 15.49 23.76
CA ILE A 189 3.66 14.75 23.38
C ILE A 189 3.91 13.23 23.52
N PRO A 190 3.03 12.46 24.20
CA PRO A 190 3.13 11.01 24.24
C PRO A 190 3.17 10.41 22.83
N SER A 191 4.04 9.44 22.62
CA SER A 191 4.29 8.84 21.30
C SER A 191 3.02 8.28 20.65
N SER A 192 2.18 7.60 21.42
CA SER A 192 0.91 7.02 20.96
C SER A 192 -0.07 8.11 20.48
N LYS A 193 -0.23 9.17 21.25
CA LYS A 193 -1.09 10.30 20.90
C LYS A 193 -0.63 10.96 19.60
N HIS A 194 0.66 11.28 19.50
CA HIS A 194 1.21 11.90 18.29
C HIS A 194 1.04 11.01 17.05
N LEU A 195 1.25 9.68 17.18
CA LEU A 195 1.05 8.76 16.06
C LEU A 195 -0.41 8.68 15.63
N ALA A 196 -1.36 8.70 16.58
CA ALA A 196 -2.79 8.72 16.28
C ALA A 196 -3.20 10.01 15.56
N GLU A 197 -2.74 11.16 16.04
CA GLU A 197 -2.98 12.47 15.38
C GLU A 197 -2.41 12.50 13.96
N ARG A 198 -1.19 11.98 13.76
CA ARG A 198 -0.58 11.92 12.41
C ARG A 198 -1.33 10.93 11.50
N SER A 199 -1.80 9.80 12.02
CA SER A 199 -2.58 8.83 11.24
C SER A 199 -3.89 9.45 10.77
N GLU A 200 -4.59 10.19 11.63
CA GLU A 200 -5.82 10.87 11.24
C GLU A 200 -5.57 12.00 10.23
N TYR A 201 -4.51 12.77 10.41
CA TYR A 201 -4.08 13.78 9.44
C TYR A 201 -3.87 13.17 8.05
N PHE A 202 -3.13 12.05 7.95
CA PHE A 202 -2.89 11.38 6.69
C PHE A 202 -4.14 10.71 6.13
N ARG A 203 -5.08 10.25 6.97
CA ARG A 203 -6.36 9.72 6.53
C ARG A 203 -7.19 10.80 5.82
N GLN A 204 -7.29 11.99 6.40
CA GLN A 204 -7.96 13.12 5.78
C GLN A 204 -7.29 13.55 4.49
N LYS A 205 -5.97 13.58 4.46
CA LYS A 205 -5.18 13.88 3.27
C LYS A 205 -5.45 12.89 2.13
N VAL A 206 -5.43 11.59 2.40
CA VAL A 206 -5.76 10.55 1.43
C VAL A 206 -7.22 10.65 0.96
N TRP A 207 -8.15 11.02 1.87
CA TRP A 207 -9.53 11.30 1.49
C TRP A 207 -9.65 12.44 0.48
N GLU A 208 -9.01 13.58 0.75
CA GLU A 208 -9.01 14.73 -0.17
C GLU A 208 -8.42 14.36 -1.54
N LEU A 209 -7.32 13.60 -1.56
CA LEU A 209 -6.72 13.12 -2.79
C LEU A 209 -7.66 12.20 -3.57
N LYS A 210 -8.36 11.30 -2.88
CA LYS A 210 -9.36 10.42 -3.47
C LYS A 210 -10.53 11.23 -4.04
N GLN A 211 -11.05 12.23 -3.30
CA GLN A 211 -12.12 13.09 -3.80
C GLN A 211 -11.69 13.88 -5.06
N ARG A 212 -10.45 14.35 -5.09
CA ARG A 212 -9.87 14.97 -6.31
C ARG A 212 -9.76 13.98 -7.46
N ALA A 213 -9.38 12.74 -7.20
CA ALA A 213 -9.33 11.67 -8.20
C ALA A 213 -10.72 11.38 -8.79
N LEU A 214 -11.77 11.44 -7.95
CA LEU A 214 -13.16 11.29 -8.36
C LEU A 214 -13.78 12.55 -9.00
N GLY A 215 -13.08 13.70 -9.00
CA GLY A 215 -13.61 14.99 -9.44
C GLY A 215 -14.61 15.62 -8.45
N GLN A 216 -14.60 15.19 -7.19
CA GLN A 216 -15.54 15.60 -6.12
C GLN A 216 -14.81 16.42 -5.06
N MET A 217 -14.32 17.59 -5.42
CA MET A 217 -13.60 18.47 -4.47
C MET A 217 -14.54 19.01 -3.39
N GLY A 218 -14.05 19.06 -2.13
CA GLY A 218 -14.76 19.63 -0.99
C GLY A 218 -15.69 18.68 -0.23
N ALA A 219 -15.75 17.40 -0.60
CA ALA A 219 -16.49 16.41 0.17
C ALA A 219 -15.80 16.17 1.53
N ILE A 220 -16.55 16.38 2.62
CA ILE A 220 -16.06 16.14 4.00
C ILE A 220 -15.95 14.63 4.21
N LEU A 221 -14.87 14.19 4.84
CA LEU A 221 -14.74 12.81 5.24
C LEU A 221 -15.78 12.48 6.32
N PRO A 222 -16.70 11.53 6.07
CA PRO A 222 -17.65 11.14 7.09
C PRO A 222 -16.95 10.62 8.33
N VAL A 223 -17.45 10.97 9.50
CA VAL A 223 -17.02 10.37 10.76
C VAL A 223 -17.39 8.89 10.67
N SER A 224 -16.44 7.99 10.91
CA SER A 224 -16.72 6.55 10.85
C SER A 224 -17.81 6.21 11.87
N ALA A 225 -18.93 5.68 11.39
CA ALA A 225 -20.04 5.26 12.25
C ALA A 225 -19.81 3.87 12.89
N GLU A 226 -18.67 3.25 12.60
CA GLU A 226 -18.33 1.94 13.17
C GLU A 226 -17.76 2.11 14.58
N THR A 227 -18.53 1.70 15.57
CA THR A 227 -18.03 1.50 16.92
C THR A 227 -17.14 0.26 16.98
N PRO A 228 -16.16 0.19 17.91
CA PRO A 228 -15.31 -1.01 18.08
C PRO A 228 -16.10 -2.31 18.27
N GLU A 229 -17.35 -2.24 18.71
CA GLU A 229 -18.25 -3.38 18.95
C GLU A 229 -18.82 -3.97 17.63
N GLU A 230 -19.03 -3.16 16.59
CA GLU A 230 -19.51 -3.64 15.29
C GLU A 230 -18.42 -4.37 14.50
N ILE A 231 -17.17 -3.95 14.68
CA ILE A 231 -16.02 -4.61 14.05
C ILE A 231 -15.86 -6.05 14.59
N ILE A 232 -16.10 -6.27 15.89
CA ILE A 232 -16.00 -7.59 16.54
C ILE A 232 -17.17 -8.50 16.11
N ALA A 233 -18.34 -7.94 15.81
CA ALA A 233 -19.53 -8.69 15.44
C ALA A 233 -19.48 -9.21 13.97
N GLU A 234 -18.82 -8.52 13.06
CA GLU A 234 -18.60 -8.98 11.68
C GLU A 234 -17.47 -10.01 11.55
N GLU A 235 -16.46 -9.94 12.42
CA GLU A 235 -15.34 -10.90 12.42
C GLU A 235 -15.71 -12.29 12.99
N ASN A 236 -16.87 -12.40 13.64
CA ASN A 236 -17.38 -13.68 14.21
C ASN A 236 -18.48 -14.33 13.36
N LYS A 237 -18.74 -13.89 12.13
CA LYS A 237 -19.65 -14.52 11.16
C LYS A 237 -18.86 -15.14 10.01
#